data_26870ad7cb772f4f87f67e8735146ad5
#
_entry.id   26870ad7cb772f4f87f67e8735146ad5
#
_cell.length_a   1.000
_cell.length_b   1.000
_cell.length_c   1.000
_cell.angle_alpha   90.00
_cell.angle_beta   90.00
_cell.angle_gamma   90.00
#
_symmetry.space_group_name_H-M   'P 1'
#
loop_
_entity.id
_entity.type
_entity.pdbx_description
1 polymer ?
#
loop_
_entity_poly.entity_id
_entity_poly.type
_entity_poly.pdbx_seq_one_letter_code
_entity_poly.pdbx_strand_id
1 'polypeptide(L)'
;MAKWLRSGRRRDMCLLLAADGELRGQQLKSALESHYDDRLEPKAFYGSLSALVDAGFVEKRTEGIHDVYTLTDAGEKRVHEHAAWVHSCLDSTTESA
;
A
#
# COMPACT_ATOMS: atom_id res chain seq x y z
N MET A 1 14.42 9.11 -3.51
CA MET A 1 13.07 8.53 -3.67
C MET A 1 12.89 7.40 -2.67
N ALA A 2 11.75 7.36 -1.99
CA ALA A 2 11.46 6.31 -1.02
C ALA A 2 11.38 4.95 -1.73
N LYS A 3 11.88 3.90 -1.07
CA LYS A 3 11.92 2.56 -1.68
C LYS A 3 10.56 2.04 -2.11
N TRP A 4 9.50 2.36 -1.37
CA TRP A 4 8.17 1.85 -1.70
C TRP A 4 7.66 2.38 -3.04
N LEU A 5 8.16 3.52 -3.49
CA LEU A 5 7.78 4.06 -4.80
C LEU A 5 8.36 3.25 -5.96
N ARG A 6 9.39 2.46 -5.70
CA ARG A 6 9.99 1.58 -6.72
C ARG A 6 9.27 0.25 -6.82
N SER A 7 8.45 -0.08 -5.83
CA SER A 7 7.72 -1.34 -5.80
C SER A 7 6.24 -1.06 -5.95
N GLY A 8 5.69 -1.43 -7.09
CA GLY A 8 4.24 -1.31 -7.33
C GLY A 8 3.43 -2.01 -6.25
N ARG A 9 3.89 -3.20 -5.82
CA ARG A 9 3.22 -3.97 -4.78
C ARG A 9 3.12 -3.21 -3.47
N ARG A 10 4.22 -2.63 -3.00
CA ARG A 10 4.23 -1.88 -1.72
C ARG A 10 3.36 -0.65 -1.80
N ARG A 11 3.43 0.06 -2.90
CA ARG A 11 2.59 1.24 -3.14
C ARG A 11 1.10 0.86 -3.12
N ASP A 12 0.75 -0.19 -3.83
CA ASP A 12 -0.64 -0.64 -3.93
C ASP A 12 -1.16 -1.14 -2.58
N MET A 13 -0.32 -1.77 -1.76
CA MET A 13 -0.67 -2.15 -0.40
C MET A 13 -1.04 -0.93 0.44
N CYS A 14 -0.26 0.14 0.32
CA CYS A 14 -0.56 1.39 1.02
C CYS A 14 -1.86 2.01 0.52
N LEU A 15 -2.13 1.95 -0.78
CA LEU A 15 -3.38 2.47 -1.35
C LEU A 15 -4.59 1.70 -0.83
N LEU A 16 -4.49 0.38 -0.73
CA LEU A 16 -5.57 -0.45 -0.20
C LEU A 16 -5.83 -0.16 1.27
N LEU A 17 -4.78 0.04 2.06
CA LEU A 17 -4.92 0.44 3.46
C LEU A 17 -5.55 1.82 3.60
N ALA A 18 -5.21 2.74 2.70
CA ALA A 18 -5.83 4.06 2.69
C ALA A 18 -7.33 3.97 2.42
N ALA A 19 -7.73 3.08 1.51
CA ALA A 19 -9.13 2.91 1.13
C ALA A 19 -9.96 2.30 2.26
N ASP A 20 -9.43 1.30 2.95
CA ASP A 20 -10.18 0.54 3.96
C ASP A 20 -9.94 0.98 5.40
N GLY A 21 -8.89 1.76 5.65
CA GLY A 21 -8.53 2.22 6.97
C GLY A 21 -7.65 1.25 7.72
N GLU A 22 -8.13 0.02 7.93
CA GLU A 22 -7.32 -1.04 8.52
C GLU A 22 -7.72 -2.40 7.97
N LEU A 23 -6.74 -3.28 7.83
CA LEU A 23 -6.96 -4.62 7.31
C LEU A 23 -6.06 -5.61 8.05
N ARG A 24 -6.57 -6.82 8.23
CA ARG A 24 -5.74 -7.94 8.66
C ARG A 24 -4.82 -8.32 7.50
N GLY A 25 -3.69 -8.94 7.80
CA GLY A 25 -2.74 -9.34 6.76
C GLY A 25 -3.38 -10.17 5.66
N GLN A 26 -4.20 -11.15 6.03
CA GLN A 26 -4.88 -12.00 5.05
C GLN A 26 -5.88 -11.22 4.18
N GLN A 27 -6.58 -10.26 4.78
CA GLN A 27 -7.53 -9.41 4.06
C GLN A 27 -6.79 -8.52 3.04
N LEU A 28 -5.67 -7.95 3.45
CA LEU A 28 -4.86 -7.13 2.56
C LEU A 28 -4.30 -7.96 1.40
N LYS A 29 -3.83 -9.18 1.70
CA LYS A 29 -3.33 -10.10 0.67
C LYS A 29 -4.43 -10.42 -0.33
N SER A 30 -5.63 -10.77 0.15
CA SER A 30 -6.77 -11.09 -0.72
C SER A 30 -7.18 -9.90 -1.59
N ALA A 31 -7.19 -8.70 -1.02
CA ALA A 31 -7.54 -7.49 -1.76
C ALA A 31 -6.51 -7.22 -2.87
N LEU A 32 -5.23 -7.41 -2.56
CA LEU A 32 -4.17 -7.20 -3.54
C LEU A 32 -4.22 -8.25 -4.67
N GLU A 33 -4.47 -9.51 -4.32
CA GLU A 33 -4.64 -10.59 -5.29
C GLU A 33 -5.82 -10.30 -6.22
N SER A 34 -6.90 -9.81 -5.65
CA SER A 34 -8.10 -9.44 -6.42
C SER A 34 -7.81 -8.30 -7.38
N HIS A 35 -7.05 -7.32 -6.93
CA HIS A 35 -6.68 -6.15 -7.74
C HIS A 35 -5.81 -6.56 -8.94
N TYR A 36 -4.88 -7.49 -8.72
CA TYR A 36 -3.98 -7.96 -9.78
C TYR A 36 -4.56 -9.11 -10.61
N ASP A 37 -5.65 -9.71 -10.14
CA ASP A 37 -6.21 -10.93 -10.73
C ASP A 37 -5.14 -12.02 -10.80
N ASP A 38 -4.40 -12.18 -9.70
CA ASP A 38 -3.29 -13.12 -9.62
C ASP A 38 -3.05 -13.49 -8.16
N ARG A 39 -2.45 -14.66 -7.95
CA ARG A 39 -2.08 -15.11 -6.62
C ARG A 39 -0.71 -14.60 -6.23
N LEU A 40 -0.57 -14.27 -4.95
CA LEU A 40 0.70 -13.83 -4.40
C LEU A 40 1.25 -14.89 -3.46
N GLU A 41 2.54 -15.18 -3.60
CA GLU A 41 3.21 -16.07 -2.67
C GLU A 41 3.21 -15.43 -1.28
N PRO A 42 2.73 -16.17 -0.24
CA PRO A 42 2.65 -15.61 1.12
C PRO A 42 3.96 -15.03 1.63
N LYS A 43 5.07 -15.71 1.41
CA LYS A 43 6.38 -15.25 1.87
C LYS A 43 6.76 -13.91 1.24
N ALA A 44 6.54 -13.75 -0.06
CA ALA A 44 6.84 -12.52 -0.77
C ALA A 44 5.93 -11.40 -0.32
N PHE A 45 4.63 -11.70 -0.14
CA PHE A 45 3.66 -10.71 0.34
C PHE A 45 4.02 -10.20 1.74
N TYR A 46 4.21 -11.11 2.69
CA TYR A 46 4.51 -10.71 4.07
C TYR A 46 5.87 -10.07 4.20
N GLY A 47 6.82 -10.44 3.34
CA GLY A 47 8.11 -9.76 3.26
C GLY A 47 7.97 -8.30 2.86
N SER A 48 7.13 -8.02 1.87
CA SER A 48 6.85 -6.64 1.45
C SER A 48 6.14 -5.85 2.55
N LEU A 49 5.18 -6.48 3.23
CA LEU A 49 4.44 -5.86 4.33
C LEU A 49 5.36 -5.54 5.50
N SER A 50 6.25 -6.47 5.88
CA SER A 50 7.25 -6.22 6.90
C SER A 50 8.18 -5.06 6.55
N ALA A 51 8.56 -4.97 5.29
CA ALA A 51 9.41 -3.87 4.82
C ALA A 51 8.71 -2.51 4.99
N LEU A 52 7.40 -2.46 4.76
CA LEU A 52 6.61 -1.24 4.96
C LEU A 52 6.52 -0.87 6.44
N VAL A 53 6.38 -1.86 7.31
CA VAL A 53 6.38 -1.64 8.77
C VAL A 53 7.74 -1.11 9.21
N ASP A 54 8.81 -1.74 8.77
CA ASP A 54 10.17 -1.35 9.11
C ASP A 54 10.51 0.06 8.62
N ALA A 55 9.97 0.44 7.47
CA ALA A 55 10.19 1.76 6.88
C ALA A 55 9.33 2.85 7.56
N GLY A 56 8.39 2.47 8.41
CA GLY A 56 7.56 3.43 9.13
C GLY A 56 6.33 3.92 8.38
N PHE A 57 5.96 3.27 7.27
CA PHE A 57 4.78 3.65 6.51
C PHE A 57 3.52 2.90 6.94
N VAL A 58 3.69 1.76 7.58
CA VAL A 58 2.60 0.92 8.06
C VAL A 58 2.85 0.54 9.50
N GLU A 59 1.80 0.53 10.30
CA GLU A 59 1.84 0.08 11.69
C GLU A 59 1.12 -1.26 11.82
N LYS A 60 1.74 -2.16 12.58
CA LYS A 60 1.15 -3.45 12.88
C LYS A 60 0.68 -3.45 14.33
N ARG A 61 -0.55 -3.88 14.54
CA ARG A 61 -1.15 -4.03 15.87
C ARG A 61 -1.74 -5.42 15.99
N THR A 62 -1.49 -6.07 17.10
CA THR A 62 -2.07 -7.39 17.36
C THR A 62 -3.42 -7.24 18.07
N GLU A 63 -4.47 -7.86 17.51
CA GLU A 63 -5.81 -7.91 18.11
C GLU A 63 -6.22 -9.37 18.22
N GLY A 64 -6.22 -9.89 19.43
CA GLY A 64 -6.48 -11.31 19.66
C GLY A 64 -5.43 -12.15 19.00
N ILE A 65 -5.82 -12.99 18.04
CA ILE A 65 -4.91 -13.85 17.30
C ILE A 65 -4.54 -13.28 15.92
N HIS A 66 -5.02 -12.08 15.62
CA HIS A 66 -4.79 -11.46 14.30
C HIS A 66 -3.91 -10.24 14.40
N ASP A 67 -3.08 -10.05 13.37
CA ASP A 67 -2.34 -8.82 13.18
C ASP A 67 -3.15 -7.92 12.25
N VAL A 68 -3.32 -6.67 12.66
CA VAL A 68 -4.05 -5.65 11.92
C VAL A 68 -3.08 -4.55 11.50
N TYR A 69 -3.19 -4.11 10.28
CA TYR A 69 -2.29 -3.14 9.66
C TYR A 69 -3.02 -1.86 9.31
N THR A 70 -2.38 -0.72 9.60
CA THR A 70 -2.89 0.60 9.27
C THR A 70 -1.75 1.45 8.71
N LEU A 71 -2.09 2.48 7.94
CA LEU A 71 -1.08 3.46 7.53
C LEU A 71 -0.70 4.34 8.72
N THR A 72 0.58 4.68 8.80
CA THR A 72 1.05 5.74 9.70
C THR A 72 0.82 7.08 9.01
N ASP A 73 1.03 8.18 9.76
CA ASP A 73 0.97 9.53 9.16
C ASP A 73 1.96 9.66 8.00
N ALA A 74 3.15 9.08 8.15
CA ALA A 74 4.14 9.08 7.09
C ALA A 74 3.66 8.30 5.86
N GLY A 75 2.98 7.17 6.08
CA GLY A 75 2.40 6.37 5.01
C GLY A 75 1.30 7.12 4.28
N GLU A 76 0.40 7.78 5.02
CA GLU A 76 -0.66 8.58 4.42
C GLU A 76 -0.10 9.72 3.58
N LYS A 77 0.93 10.39 4.10
CA LYS A 77 1.57 11.47 3.36
C LYS A 77 2.13 10.97 2.03
N ARG A 78 2.78 9.82 2.02
CA ARG A 78 3.32 9.23 0.79
C ARG A 78 2.23 8.88 -0.21
N VAL A 79 1.13 8.32 0.27
CA VAL A 79 -0.02 7.98 -0.59
C VAL A 79 -0.57 9.25 -1.25
N HIS A 80 -0.76 10.31 -0.47
CA HIS A 80 -1.29 11.56 -1.01
C HIS A 80 -0.32 12.24 -1.99
N GLU A 81 0.97 12.19 -1.72
CA GLU A 81 1.99 12.70 -2.65
C GLU A 81 1.95 11.94 -3.96
N HIS A 82 1.82 10.63 -3.89
CA HIS A 82 1.71 9.80 -5.08
C HIS A 82 0.45 10.11 -5.88
N ALA A 83 -0.69 10.26 -5.19
CA ALA A 83 -1.96 10.61 -5.83
C ALA A 83 -1.86 11.96 -6.54
N ALA A 84 -1.23 12.93 -5.91
CA ALA A 84 -1.02 14.25 -6.50
C ALA A 84 -0.17 14.16 -7.77
N TRP A 85 0.88 13.34 -7.74
CA TRP A 85 1.72 13.13 -8.92
C TRP A 85 0.94 12.46 -10.06
N VAL A 86 0.14 11.45 -9.75
CA VAL A 86 -0.69 10.77 -10.75
C VAL A 86 -1.65 11.77 -11.39
N HIS A 87 -2.33 12.58 -10.58
CA HIS A 87 -3.23 13.63 -11.06
C HIS A 87 -2.50 14.61 -11.98
N SER A 88 -1.32 15.03 -11.59
CA SER A 88 -0.50 15.94 -12.39
C SER A 88 -0.17 15.34 -13.77
N CYS A 89 0.17 14.06 -13.80
CA CYS A 89 0.45 13.36 -15.05
C CYS A 89 -0.77 13.32 -15.97
N LEU A 90 -1.94 13.04 -15.40
CA LEU A 90 -3.18 12.95 -16.16
C LEU A 90 -3.63 14.32 -16.67
N ASP A 91 -3.49 15.34 -15.84
CA ASP A 91 -3.84 16.71 -16.22
C ASP A 91 -2.95 17.20 -17.37
N SER A 92 -1.65 16.92 -17.29
CA SER A 92 -0.71 17.26 -18.36
C SER A 92 -1.09 16.59 -19.69
N THR A 93 -1.51 15.32 -19.61
CA THR A 93 -1.97 14.57 -20.80
C THR A 93 -3.22 15.21 -21.37
N THR A 94 -4.16 15.60 -20.51
CA THR A 94 -5.40 16.25 -20.92
C THR A 94 -5.14 17.60 -21.57
N GLU A 95 -4.24 18.39 -21.01
CA GLU A 95 -3.88 19.70 -21.55
C GLU A 95 -3.18 19.61 -22.91
N SER A 96 -2.45 18.53 -23.12
CA SER A 96 -1.73 18.29 -24.36
C SER A 96 -2.66 17.93 -25.52
N ALA A 97 -3.83 17.51 -25.20
CA ALA A 97 -4.84 17.18 -26.22
C ALA A 97 -5.59 18.43 -26.73
#